data_452be08b2f783d9c32f632b8dac0b2a9
#
_entry.id   452be08b2f783d9c32f632b8dac0b2a9
#
_cell.length_a   1.000
_cell.length_b   1.000
_cell.length_c   1.000
_cell.angle_alpha   90.00
_cell.angle_beta   90.00
_cell.angle_gamma   90.00
#
_symmetry.space_group_name_H-M   'P 1'
#
loop_
_entity.id
_entity.type
_entity.pdbx_description
1 polymer ?
#
loop_
_entity_poly.entity_id
_entity_poly.type
_entity_poly.pdbx_seq_one_letter_code
_entity_poly.pdbx_strand_id
1 'polypeptide(L)'
;GKELEPEKFSQLDLSVFEEKLEETEEYQKSKNYYDSIFSAVESKSEITEDFAENSEVEDKPNGSFELSTNGKFSVEEVRNFALANQITPYTVFLGAYEYAVAKFTNQSETTVCTVTHGRFDKRLKNTVGMMVRTLPIHANIDEEDTVSDYLKKIRKNIKETVANDWFPFMK
;
A
#
# COMPACT_ATOMS: atom_id res chain seq x y z
N GLY A 1 25.13 29.12 -7.95
CA GLY A 1 24.27 27.97 -7.77
C GLY A 1 25.09 26.70 -7.98
N LYS A 2 24.71 25.63 -7.31
CA LYS A 2 25.35 24.32 -7.54
C LYS A 2 24.86 23.80 -8.89
N GLU A 3 25.76 23.41 -9.76
CA GLU A 3 25.43 22.76 -11.02
C GLU A 3 24.84 21.37 -10.70
N LEU A 4 23.67 21.07 -11.25
CA LEU A 4 23.03 19.80 -11.04
C LEU A 4 23.65 18.77 -12.00
N GLU A 5 23.87 17.55 -11.50
CA GLU A 5 24.27 16.45 -12.39
C GLU A 5 23.17 16.20 -13.43
N PRO A 6 23.53 15.93 -14.68
CA PRO A 6 22.56 15.61 -15.72
C PRO A 6 21.80 14.34 -15.36
N GLU A 7 20.53 14.31 -15.71
CA GLU A 7 19.68 13.13 -15.57
C GLU A 7 20.23 11.99 -16.44
N LYS A 8 20.49 10.85 -15.82
CA LYS A 8 21.05 9.66 -16.51
C LYS A 8 19.98 8.76 -17.12
N PHE A 9 18.77 8.89 -16.62
CA PHE A 9 17.63 8.05 -17.01
C PHE A 9 16.37 8.91 -16.92
N SER A 10 15.74 9.17 -18.02
CA SER A 10 14.55 10.02 -18.11
C SER A 10 13.26 9.22 -17.91
N GLN A 11 12.15 9.91 -17.74
CA GLN A 11 10.83 9.27 -17.70
C GLN A 11 10.48 8.60 -19.04
N LEU A 12 10.98 9.13 -20.16
CA LEU A 12 10.80 8.52 -21.48
C LEU A 12 11.54 7.19 -21.57
N ASP A 13 12.77 7.11 -21.06
CA ASP A 13 13.54 5.86 -21.00
C ASP A 13 12.81 4.82 -20.12
N LEU A 14 12.17 5.26 -19.03
CA LEU A 14 11.35 4.39 -18.21
C LEU A 14 10.18 3.81 -19.00
N SER A 15 9.45 4.62 -19.77
CA SER A 15 8.33 4.15 -20.58
C SER A 15 8.76 3.09 -21.60
N VAL A 16 9.88 3.32 -22.29
CA VAL A 16 10.45 2.34 -23.22
C VAL A 16 10.91 1.05 -22.51
N PHE A 17 11.44 1.20 -21.28
CA PHE A 17 11.82 0.05 -20.48
C PHE A 17 10.59 -0.75 -20.01
N GLU A 18 9.51 -0.07 -19.61
CA GLU A 18 8.27 -0.71 -19.15
C GLU A 18 7.59 -1.55 -20.25
N GLU A 19 7.73 -1.18 -21.53
CA GLU A 19 7.26 -2.01 -22.65
C GLU A 19 7.95 -3.39 -22.72
N LYS A 20 9.20 -3.47 -22.25
CA LYS A 20 9.99 -4.71 -22.25
C LYS A 20 10.05 -5.37 -20.86
N LEU A 21 9.40 -4.77 -19.88
CA LEU A 21 9.47 -5.22 -18.50
C LEU A 21 8.91 -6.65 -18.33
N GLU A 22 7.89 -7.00 -19.10
CA GLU A 22 7.23 -8.31 -19.06
C GLU A 22 8.16 -9.48 -19.44
N GLU A 23 9.23 -9.19 -20.18
CA GLU A 23 10.24 -10.18 -20.59
C GLU A 23 11.29 -10.44 -19.51
N THR A 24 11.28 -9.68 -18.40
CA THR A 24 12.29 -9.79 -17.34
C THR A 24 11.94 -10.84 -16.28
N GLU A 25 12.96 -11.43 -15.68
CA GLU A 25 12.78 -12.38 -14.58
C GLU A 25 12.17 -11.72 -13.34
N GLU A 26 12.53 -10.45 -13.07
CA GLU A 26 12.01 -9.67 -11.97
C GLU A 26 10.50 -9.44 -12.09
N TYR A 27 10.02 -9.16 -13.30
CA TYR A 27 8.59 -9.03 -13.56
C TYR A 27 7.87 -10.36 -13.30
N GLN A 28 8.36 -11.46 -13.84
CA GLN A 28 7.73 -12.78 -13.66
C GLN A 28 7.73 -13.19 -12.18
N LYS A 29 8.83 -12.94 -11.47
CA LYS A 29 8.90 -13.16 -10.02
C LYS A 29 7.86 -12.34 -9.26
N SER A 30 7.74 -11.05 -9.59
CA SER A 30 6.79 -10.15 -8.94
C SER A 30 5.34 -10.54 -9.26
N LYS A 31 5.07 -10.91 -10.51
CA LYS A 31 3.76 -11.43 -10.91
C LYS A 31 3.37 -12.68 -10.10
N ASN A 32 4.29 -13.66 -10.01
CA ASN A 32 4.04 -14.87 -9.24
C ASN A 32 3.80 -14.60 -7.75
N TYR A 33 4.48 -13.59 -7.19
CA TYR A 33 4.22 -13.15 -5.82
C TYR A 33 2.76 -12.69 -5.65
N TYR A 34 2.26 -11.82 -6.52
CA TYR A 34 0.87 -11.36 -6.46
C TYR A 34 -0.13 -12.48 -6.76
N ASP A 35 0.13 -13.32 -7.74
CA ASP A 35 -0.70 -14.47 -8.05
C ASP A 35 -0.82 -15.42 -6.84
N SER A 36 0.27 -15.62 -6.08
CA SER A 36 0.25 -16.48 -4.89
C SER A 36 -0.60 -15.91 -3.74
N ILE A 37 -0.70 -14.59 -3.63
CA ILE A 37 -1.51 -13.93 -2.60
C ILE A 37 -2.98 -13.90 -3.03
N PHE A 38 -3.25 -13.46 -4.25
CA PHE A 38 -4.62 -13.12 -4.67
C PHE A 38 -5.39 -14.27 -5.29
N SER A 39 -4.73 -15.37 -5.68
CA SER A 39 -5.43 -16.57 -6.18
C SER A 39 -6.32 -17.24 -5.13
N ALA A 40 -6.06 -17.03 -3.85
CA ALA A 40 -6.80 -17.61 -2.74
C ALA A 40 -7.78 -16.61 -2.08
N VAL A 41 -7.78 -15.34 -2.50
CA VAL A 41 -8.68 -14.31 -1.93
C VAL A 41 -10.07 -14.49 -2.53
N GLU A 42 -11.01 -14.90 -1.68
CA GLU A 42 -12.40 -15.20 -2.09
C GLU A 42 -13.31 -13.98 -2.08
N SER A 43 -12.99 -12.95 -1.30
CA SER A 43 -13.85 -11.80 -1.08
C SER A 43 -13.13 -10.46 -1.29
N LYS A 44 -13.88 -9.48 -1.75
CA LYS A 44 -13.40 -8.09 -1.82
C LYS A 44 -13.53 -7.43 -0.46
N SER A 45 -12.53 -6.64 -0.08
CA SER A 45 -12.61 -5.76 1.10
C SER A 45 -13.44 -4.51 0.73
N GLU A 46 -14.73 -4.66 0.64
CA GLU A 46 -15.65 -3.60 0.22
C GLU A 46 -16.50 -3.13 1.40
N ILE A 47 -16.46 -1.83 1.66
CA ILE A 47 -17.34 -1.20 2.65
C ILE A 47 -18.65 -0.89 1.95
N THR A 48 -19.70 -1.64 2.32
CA THR A 48 -21.04 -1.43 1.77
C THR A 48 -21.67 -0.17 2.34
N GLU A 49 -22.43 0.52 1.51
CA GLU A 49 -23.20 1.69 1.94
C GLU A 49 -24.37 1.26 2.85
N ASP A 50 -24.62 2.03 3.92
CA ASP A 50 -25.73 1.78 4.85
C ASP A 50 -27.12 2.02 4.21
N PHE A 51 -27.17 2.83 3.15
CA PHE A 51 -28.39 3.18 2.45
C PHE A 51 -28.27 2.87 0.97
N ALA A 52 -29.33 2.29 0.40
CA ALA A 52 -29.42 2.06 -1.04
C ALA A 52 -29.26 3.39 -1.80
N GLU A 53 -28.45 3.36 -2.83
CA GLU A 53 -28.21 4.50 -3.70
C GLU A 53 -29.55 4.96 -4.33
N ASN A 54 -30.00 6.17 -3.99
CA ASN A 54 -31.09 6.81 -4.76
C ASN A 54 -30.49 7.20 -6.11
N SER A 55 -30.77 6.39 -7.12
CA SER A 55 -30.27 6.52 -8.49
C SER A 55 -30.67 7.83 -9.22
N GLU A 56 -31.44 8.70 -8.56
CA GLU A 56 -31.92 9.97 -9.11
C GLU A 56 -31.03 11.18 -8.77
N VAL A 57 -29.97 11.02 -7.97
CA VAL A 57 -29.06 12.12 -7.63
C VAL A 57 -27.84 12.04 -8.54
N GLU A 58 -27.85 12.78 -9.64
CA GLU A 58 -26.74 12.88 -10.60
C GLU A 58 -25.47 13.52 -10.01
N ASP A 59 -25.58 14.31 -8.94
CA ASP A 59 -24.45 14.95 -8.26
C ASP A 59 -24.38 14.49 -6.80
N LYS A 60 -23.55 13.47 -6.51
CA LYS A 60 -23.17 13.15 -5.13
C LYS A 60 -22.28 14.26 -4.60
N PRO A 61 -22.67 15.00 -3.58
CA PRO A 61 -21.79 16.02 -3.00
C PRO A 61 -20.54 15.35 -2.44
N ASN A 62 -19.38 15.75 -2.92
CA ASN A 62 -18.11 15.35 -2.30
C ASN A 62 -18.06 15.94 -0.92
N GLY A 63 -17.99 15.09 0.10
CA GLY A 63 -17.83 15.47 1.49
C GLY A 63 -16.37 15.30 1.93
N SER A 64 -15.93 16.17 2.83
CA SER A 64 -14.69 15.96 3.56
C SER A 64 -14.99 16.12 5.05
N PHE A 65 -14.31 15.33 5.87
CA PHE A 65 -14.38 15.51 7.31
C PHE A 65 -12.96 15.50 7.89
N GLU A 66 -12.77 16.23 8.99
CA GLU A 66 -11.55 16.24 9.75
C GLU A 66 -11.81 15.62 11.11
N LEU A 67 -11.01 14.62 11.48
CA LEU A 67 -11.08 13.98 12.78
C LEU A 67 -9.85 14.36 13.60
N SER A 68 -10.09 15.01 14.74
CA SER A 68 -9.03 15.25 15.72
C SER A 68 -8.97 14.11 16.74
N THR A 69 -7.77 13.64 17.06
CA THR A 69 -7.56 12.64 18.12
C THR A 69 -7.84 13.18 19.52
N ASN A 70 -7.93 14.50 19.68
CA ASN A 70 -8.19 15.20 20.93
C ASN A 70 -7.30 14.73 22.10
N GLY A 71 -6.03 14.43 21.82
CA GLY A 71 -5.08 13.97 22.82
C GLY A 71 -5.25 12.53 23.31
N LYS A 72 -6.04 11.70 22.61
CA LYS A 72 -6.17 10.28 22.93
C LYS A 72 -4.87 9.51 22.78
N PHE A 73 -3.99 9.96 21.90
CA PHE A 73 -2.60 9.48 21.77
C PHE A 73 -1.72 10.59 21.19
N SER A 74 -0.45 10.57 21.51
CA SER A 74 0.54 11.49 20.98
C SER A 74 1.38 10.85 19.87
N VAL A 75 1.99 11.68 19.03
CA VAL A 75 2.96 11.22 18.01
C VAL A 75 4.13 10.49 18.66
N GLU A 76 4.53 10.91 19.87
CA GLU A 76 5.64 10.32 20.60
C GLU A 76 5.29 8.91 21.10
N GLU A 77 4.09 8.69 21.63
CA GLU A 77 3.62 7.36 22.02
C GLU A 77 3.63 6.39 20.84
N VAL A 78 3.12 6.81 19.66
CA VAL A 78 3.15 5.97 18.46
C VAL A 78 4.57 5.66 18.02
N ARG A 79 5.49 6.63 18.07
CA ARG A 79 6.90 6.42 17.73
C ARG A 79 7.58 5.46 18.68
N ASN A 80 7.36 5.62 19.99
CA ASN A 80 7.95 4.77 21.02
C ASN A 80 7.43 3.33 20.90
N PHE A 81 6.13 3.16 20.67
CA PHE A 81 5.54 1.85 20.43
C PHE A 81 6.13 1.20 19.17
N ALA A 82 6.22 1.95 18.07
CA ALA A 82 6.78 1.46 16.82
C ALA A 82 8.25 1.04 16.99
N LEU A 83 9.05 1.84 17.68
CA LEU A 83 10.46 1.54 17.96
C LEU A 83 10.60 0.28 18.82
N ALA A 84 9.82 0.16 19.90
CA ALA A 84 9.84 -1.00 20.79
C ALA A 84 9.49 -2.31 20.07
N ASN A 85 8.63 -2.24 19.05
CA ASN A 85 8.23 -3.39 18.23
C ASN A 85 9.05 -3.55 16.94
N GLN A 86 10.08 -2.72 16.73
CA GLN A 86 10.93 -2.70 15.53
C GLN A 86 10.14 -2.53 14.21
N ILE A 87 9.06 -1.77 14.26
CA ILE A 87 8.21 -1.42 13.10
C ILE A 87 8.24 0.10 12.87
N THR A 88 7.59 0.57 11.84
CA THR A 88 7.45 2.01 11.57
C THR A 88 6.10 2.54 12.05
N PRO A 89 5.98 3.84 12.35
CA PRO A 89 4.66 4.45 12.58
C PRO A 89 3.67 4.21 11.44
N TYR A 90 4.17 4.21 10.20
CA TYR A 90 3.35 3.85 9.03
C TYR A 90 2.75 2.44 9.14
N THR A 91 3.55 1.44 9.57
CA THR A 91 3.07 0.08 9.79
C THR A 91 1.97 0.03 10.86
N VAL A 92 2.08 0.85 11.92
CA VAL A 92 1.07 0.93 12.98
C VAL A 92 -0.25 1.45 12.41
N PHE A 93 -0.20 2.56 11.67
CA PHE A 93 -1.42 3.15 11.10
C PHE A 93 -2.06 2.28 10.02
N LEU A 94 -1.25 1.70 9.13
CA LEU A 94 -1.77 0.80 8.09
C LEU A 94 -2.41 -0.44 8.71
N GLY A 95 -1.74 -1.09 9.66
CA GLY A 95 -2.30 -2.26 10.32
C GLY A 95 -3.57 -1.94 11.11
N ALA A 96 -3.63 -0.79 11.79
CA ALA A 96 -4.84 -0.35 12.46
C ALA A 96 -5.99 -0.10 11.47
N TYR A 97 -5.70 0.48 10.30
CA TYR A 97 -6.69 0.71 9.26
C TYR A 97 -7.20 -0.61 8.68
N GLU A 98 -6.31 -1.54 8.32
CA GLU A 98 -6.71 -2.86 7.82
C GLU A 98 -7.54 -3.64 8.84
N TYR A 99 -7.14 -3.61 10.12
CA TYR A 99 -7.92 -4.23 11.19
C TYR A 99 -9.32 -3.60 11.31
N ALA A 100 -9.42 -2.27 11.23
CA ALA A 100 -10.71 -1.59 11.28
C ALA A 100 -11.61 -1.97 10.09
N VAL A 101 -11.05 -2.03 8.86
CA VAL A 101 -11.77 -2.48 7.67
C VAL A 101 -12.27 -3.91 7.85
N ALA A 102 -11.42 -4.83 8.30
CA ALA A 102 -11.80 -6.23 8.54
C ALA A 102 -12.95 -6.36 9.55
N LYS A 103 -12.87 -5.64 10.66
CA LYS A 103 -13.95 -5.65 11.67
C LYS A 103 -15.23 -5.01 11.16
N PHE A 104 -15.14 -3.95 10.36
CA PHE A 104 -16.29 -3.31 9.75
C PHE A 104 -16.99 -4.20 8.71
N THR A 105 -16.20 -4.90 7.90
CA THR A 105 -16.70 -5.81 6.85
C THR A 105 -16.98 -7.23 7.36
N ASN A 106 -16.67 -7.52 8.64
CA ASN A 106 -16.76 -8.83 9.25
C ASN A 106 -15.97 -9.92 8.48
N GLN A 107 -14.77 -9.54 8.02
CA GLN A 107 -13.85 -10.43 7.30
C GLN A 107 -12.60 -10.72 8.14
N SER A 108 -11.98 -11.88 7.91
CA SER A 108 -10.70 -12.25 8.53
C SER A 108 -9.49 -11.79 7.69
N GLU A 109 -9.72 -11.33 6.48
CA GLU A 109 -8.67 -10.85 5.57
C GLU A 109 -9.07 -9.53 4.92
N THR A 110 -8.09 -8.70 4.63
CA THR A 110 -8.29 -7.41 3.97
C THR A 110 -7.20 -7.15 2.96
N THR A 111 -7.51 -6.32 1.97
CA THR A 111 -6.52 -5.78 1.05
C THR A 111 -6.72 -4.28 0.94
N VAL A 112 -5.68 -3.53 1.28
CA VAL A 112 -5.66 -2.07 1.21
C VAL A 112 -4.58 -1.63 0.26
N CYS A 113 -4.92 -0.74 -0.66
CA CYS A 113 -3.93 -0.17 -1.56
C CYS A 113 -3.15 0.96 -0.88
N THR A 114 -1.84 0.94 -1.04
CA THR A 114 -0.93 1.99 -0.61
C THR A 114 -0.13 2.55 -1.76
N VAL A 115 0.50 3.70 -1.55
CA VAL A 115 1.26 4.39 -2.59
C VAL A 115 2.76 4.27 -2.30
N THR A 116 3.53 3.94 -3.32
CA THR A 116 4.99 3.98 -3.28
C THR A 116 5.53 5.04 -4.22
N HIS A 117 6.79 5.41 -4.03
CA HIS A 117 7.45 6.35 -4.94
C HIS A 117 7.77 5.76 -6.32
N GLY A 118 7.50 4.45 -6.54
CA GLY A 118 7.68 3.75 -7.82
C GLY A 118 9.10 3.68 -8.37
N ARG A 119 10.12 3.99 -7.56
CA ARG A 119 11.53 3.89 -7.95
C ARG A 119 12.07 2.52 -7.57
N PHE A 120 11.50 1.48 -8.16
CA PHE A 120 11.83 0.08 -7.92
C PHE A 120 13.26 -0.29 -8.36
N ASP A 121 13.85 0.46 -9.31
CA ASP A 121 15.24 0.32 -9.75
C ASP A 121 16.08 1.50 -9.29
N LYS A 122 17.34 1.23 -8.90
CA LYS A 122 18.30 2.24 -8.43
C LYS A 122 18.61 3.32 -9.48
N ARG A 123 18.50 2.99 -10.77
CA ARG A 123 18.70 3.92 -11.89
C ARG A 123 17.70 5.06 -11.87
N LEU A 124 16.48 4.81 -11.35
CA LEU A 124 15.39 5.79 -11.27
C LEU A 124 15.54 6.79 -10.13
N LYS A 125 16.56 6.64 -9.26
CA LYS A 125 16.70 7.45 -8.04
C LYS A 125 16.66 8.96 -8.29
N ASN A 126 17.33 9.41 -9.35
CA ASN A 126 17.48 10.83 -9.69
C ASN A 126 16.61 11.24 -10.90
N THR A 127 15.77 10.36 -11.41
CA THR A 127 14.87 10.63 -12.55
C THR A 127 13.78 11.61 -12.12
N VAL A 128 13.58 12.64 -12.92
CA VAL A 128 12.50 13.62 -12.72
C VAL A 128 11.25 13.11 -13.41
N GLY A 129 10.13 13.03 -12.68
CA GLY A 129 8.87 12.58 -13.22
C GLY A 129 7.96 11.93 -12.17
N MET A 130 6.72 11.69 -12.56
CA MET A 130 5.75 11.00 -11.73
C MET A 130 5.88 9.48 -11.93
N MET A 131 6.38 8.80 -10.91
CA MET A 131 6.62 7.36 -10.92
C MET A 131 5.83 6.65 -9.82
N VAL A 132 4.89 7.36 -9.21
CA VAL A 132 4.08 6.82 -8.12
C VAL A 132 3.34 5.57 -8.59
N ARG A 133 3.40 4.53 -7.77
CA ARG A 133 2.68 3.28 -7.98
C ARG A 133 1.77 2.97 -6.81
N THR A 134 0.64 2.38 -7.12
CA THR A 134 -0.29 1.86 -6.12
C THR A 134 -0.06 0.38 -5.97
N LEU A 135 0.21 -0.06 -4.75
CA LEU A 135 0.50 -1.46 -4.41
C LEU A 135 -0.51 -1.97 -3.40
N PRO A 136 -1.04 -3.19 -3.59
CA PRO A 136 -1.94 -3.81 -2.64
C PRO A 136 -1.15 -4.42 -1.49
N ILE A 137 -1.52 -4.09 -0.27
CA ILE A 137 -1.06 -4.78 0.94
C ILE A 137 -2.19 -5.69 1.39
N HIS A 138 -1.91 -6.97 1.46
CA HIS A 138 -2.86 -7.97 1.95
C HIS A 138 -2.55 -8.31 3.40
N ALA A 139 -3.57 -8.34 4.24
CA ALA A 139 -3.48 -8.72 5.63
C ALA A 139 -4.44 -9.86 5.94
N ASN A 140 -3.97 -10.81 6.72
CA ASN A 140 -4.80 -11.83 7.35
C ASN A 140 -4.81 -11.56 8.86
N ILE A 141 -5.99 -11.51 9.44
CA ILE A 141 -6.22 -11.23 10.85
C ILE A 141 -6.54 -12.53 11.55
N ASP A 142 -5.57 -12.98 12.34
CA ASP A 142 -5.69 -14.15 13.18
C ASP A 142 -6.09 -13.70 14.60
N GLU A 143 -7.15 -14.25 15.15
CA GLU A 143 -7.63 -13.90 16.50
C GLU A 143 -6.66 -14.32 17.61
N GLU A 144 -5.78 -15.27 17.33
CA GLU A 144 -4.74 -15.72 18.27
C GLU A 144 -3.49 -14.82 18.25
N ASP A 145 -3.37 -13.91 17.28
CA ASP A 145 -2.23 -13.01 17.19
C ASP A 145 -2.27 -11.94 18.29
N THR A 146 -1.12 -11.69 18.88
CA THR A 146 -0.95 -10.44 19.62
C THR A 146 -0.88 -9.24 18.65
N VAL A 147 -1.19 -8.03 19.12
CA VAL A 147 -1.03 -6.81 18.32
C VAL A 147 0.38 -6.67 17.75
N SER A 148 1.40 -7.04 18.52
CA SER A 148 2.79 -7.02 18.07
C SER A 148 3.05 -7.99 16.92
N ASP A 149 2.52 -9.21 17.01
CA ASP A 149 2.74 -10.24 15.98
C ASP A 149 1.99 -9.89 14.70
N TYR A 150 0.74 -9.44 14.81
CA TYR A 150 -0.03 -8.91 13.70
C TYR A 150 0.72 -7.78 12.97
N LEU A 151 1.20 -6.77 13.69
CA LEU A 151 1.92 -5.65 13.09
C LEU A 151 3.27 -6.06 12.47
N LYS A 152 3.94 -7.09 12.99
CA LYS A 152 5.13 -7.67 12.35
C LYS A 152 4.78 -8.37 11.03
N LYS A 153 3.63 -9.05 10.96
CA LYS A 153 3.10 -9.63 9.70
C LYS A 153 2.84 -8.51 8.69
N ILE A 154 2.16 -7.42 9.08
CA ILE A 154 1.94 -6.23 8.22
C ILE A 154 3.27 -5.66 7.71
N ARG A 155 4.26 -5.47 8.60
CA ARG A 155 5.60 -5.01 8.19
C ARG A 155 6.24 -5.92 7.16
N LYS A 156 6.12 -7.24 7.34
CA LYS A 156 6.64 -8.23 6.39
C LYS A 156 5.96 -8.07 5.04
N ASN A 157 4.63 -7.99 5.01
CA ASN A 157 3.84 -7.85 3.80
C ASN A 157 4.19 -6.56 3.04
N ILE A 158 4.32 -5.42 3.74
CA ILE A 158 4.79 -4.16 3.14
C ILE A 158 6.15 -4.35 2.46
N LYS A 159 7.11 -4.99 3.14
CA LYS A 159 8.47 -5.21 2.60
C LYS A 159 8.45 -6.10 1.36
N GLU A 160 7.69 -7.17 1.40
CA GLU A 160 7.56 -8.13 0.29
C GLU A 160 6.86 -7.48 -0.92
N THR A 161 5.78 -6.75 -0.67
CA THR A 161 5.06 -6.02 -1.72
C THR A 161 5.95 -4.98 -2.40
N VAL A 162 6.68 -4.16 -1.62
CA VAL A 162 7.62 -3.17 -2.19
C VAL A 162 8.78 -3.84 -2.93
N ALA A 163 9.26 -5.00 -2.48
CA ALA A 163 10.30 -5.76 -3.18
C ALA A 163 9.82 -6.35 -4.52
N ASN A 164 8.51 -6.51 -4.69
CA ASN A 164 7.88 -7.01 -5.91
C ASN A 164 7.19 -5.90 -6.73
N ASP A 165 7.65 -4.65 -6.61
CA ASP A 165 7.15 -3.49 -7.37
C ASP A 165 7.59 -3.48 -8.85
N TRP A 166 8.09 -4.60 -9.39
CA TRP A 166 8.39 -4.77 -10.80
C TRP A 166 7.13 -5.11 -11.62
N PHE A 167 6.11 -5.66 -11.00
CA PHE A 167 4.82 -5.92 -11.63
C PHE A 167 3.87 -4.74 -11.38
N PRO A 168 3.36 -4.07 -12.44
CA PRO A 168 2.44 -2.96 -12.30
C PRO A 168 1.03 -3.46 -12.00
N PHE A 169 0.75 -3.72 -10.73
CA PHE A 169 -0.49 -4.36 -10.27
C PHE A 169 -1.77 -3.64 -10.73
N MET A 170 -1.73 -2.31 -10.90
CA MET A 170 -2.88 -1.48 -11.28
C MET A 170 -2.89 -1.09 -12.77
N LYS A 171 -2.24 -1.86 -13.64
CA LYS A 171 -2.31 -1.63 -15.10
C LYS A 171 -3.60 -2.15 -15.69
#